data_8965f5273cb5da07817157ad0eb3b3b6
#
_entry.id   8965f5273cb5da07817157ad0eb3b3b6
#
_cell.length_a   1.000
_cell.length_b   1.000
_cell.length_c   1.000
_cell.angle_alpha   90.00
_cell.angle_beta   90.00
_cell.angle_gamma   90.00
#
_symmetry.space_group_name_H-M   'P 1'
#
loop_
_entity.id
_entity.type
_entity.pdbx_description
1 polymer ?
#
loop_
_entity_poly.entity_id
_entity_poly.type
_entity_poly.pdbx_seq_one_letter_code
_entity_poly.pdbx_strand_id
1 'polypeptide(L)'
;MSDPRPTLPELARFTQHFAECIVPMWQGPGWNADMALPYEALDAQHLPLPVQRYRAMACARQLYLFSSRIGQPGAAERAAALFRSLQKHFHDAEHGGWFYSIDAQGKPLDRRKDLYTHAFIVFACAHYWGKLREHLVESTLDAALDIINQQFARDDGLFEASLGEDWGNLGSGALQNPQMHLAEAFLQVLAVRDDEHARQSLLQLCEALEANFIEPVHGVMLEKPLGAVDNWFEPGHQFEWFYLLHTSALLRDTPLHASIDRAFGFAEQQGVKQGAVLAMLDVDGKVLDATQRVWAQAEYLRALVLRAGGEARLPGQLQVLEARFLRDAGWYECRNGDGAVSRHDMPSTTPYHLATCLEGLQRLG
;
A
#
# COMPACT_ATOMS: atom_id res chain seq x y z
N MET A 1 -5.43 33.62 14.56
CA MET A 1 -5.02 33.60 13.14
C MET A 1 -3.63 32.97 13.14
N SER A 2 -3.55 31.71 12.83
CA SER A 2 -2.28 30.98 12.68
C SER A 2 -1.62 31.41 11.38
N ASP A 3 -0.38 31.84 11.49
CA ASP A 3 0.47 32.16 10.35
C ASP A 3 0.50 30.95 9.37
N PRO A 4 0.23 31.11 8.07
CA PRO A 4 0.32 30.01 7.14
C PRO A 4 1.77 29.50 7.15
N ARG A 5 1.98 28.24 7.53
CA ARG A 5 3.31 27.62 7.46
C ARG A 5 3.84 27.73 6.03
N PRO A 6 5.13 27.97 5.81
CA PRO A 6 5.69 28.12 4.48
C PRO A 6 5.43 26.80 3.70
N THR A 7 4.70 26.90 2.61
CA THR A 7 4.54 25.81 1.65
C THR A 7 5.90 25.45 1.11
N LEU A 8 6.33 24.17 1.30
CA LEU A 8 7.57 23.67 0.75
C LEU A 8 7.49 23.68 -0.79
N PRO A 9 8.38 24.40 -1.51
CA PRO A 9 8.35 24.44 -2.98
C PRO A 9 8.43 23.07 -3.62
N GLU A 10 9.17 22.14 -3.00
CA GLU A 10 9.32 20.75 -3.42
C GLU A 10 7.98 19.99 -3.36
N LEU A 11 7.22 20.20 -2.28
CA LEU A 11 5.90 19.61 -2.14
C LEU A 11 4.93 20.14 -3.20
N ALA A 12 4.98 21.43 -3.51
CA ALA A 12 4.17 22.01 -4.56
C ALA A 12 4.49 21.40 -5.93
N ARG A 13 5.78 21.21 -6.27
CA ARG A 13 6.20 20.56 -7.52
C ARG A 13 5.77 19.10 -7.57
N PHE A 14 5.93 18.35 -6.48
CA PHE A 14 5.48 16.95 -6.42
C PHE A 14 3.95 16.86 -6.58
N THR A 15 3.20 17.73 -5.90
CA THR A 15 1.73 17.79 -6.02
C THR A 15 1.31 18.10 -7.47
N GLN A 16 1.96 19.07 -8.11
CA GLN A 16 1.71 19.42 -9.50
C GLN A 16 2.03 18.25 -10.44
N HIS A 17 3.20 17.64 -10.31
CA HIS A 17 3.60 16.48 -11.11
C HIS A 17 2.61 15.32 -10.98
N PHE A 18 2.16 15.04 -9.75
CA PHE A 18 1.17 14.00 -9.51
C PHE A 18 -0.17 14.32 -10.20
N ALA A 19 -0.64 15.54 -10.09
CA ALA A 19 -1.92 15.97 -10.67
C ALA A 19 -1.89 16.09 -12.20
N GLU A 20 -0.79 16.57 -12.78
CA GLU A 20 -0.70 16.87 -14.21
C GLU A 20 -0.09 15.74 -15.05
N CYS A 21 0.71 14.84 -14.43
CA CYS A 21 1.35 13.74 -15.14
C CYS A 21 0.81 12.37 -14.71
N ILE A 22 0.84 12.07 -13.41
CA ILE A 22 0.57 10.70 -12.93
C ILE A 22 -0.91 10.36 -13.02
N VAL A 23 -1.81 11.20 -12.51
CA VAL A 23 -3.26 10.93 -12.56
C VAL A 23 -3.78 10.87 -14.00
N PRO A 24 -3.47 11.82 -14.91
CA PRO A 24 -3.91 11.75 -16.30
C PRO A 24 -3.40 10.53 -17.05
N MET A 25 -2.21 10.03 -16.73
CA MET A 25 -1.68 8.79 -17.30
C MET A 25 -2.62 7.59 -17.06
N TRP A 26 -3.20 7.49 -15.86
CA TRP A 26 -4.13 6.39 -15.50
C TRP A 26 -5.59 6.70 -15.86
N GLN A 27 -5.90 7.94 -16.18
CA GLN A 27 -7.17 8.32 -16.83
C GLN A 27 -7.17 8.04 -18.34
N GLY A 28 -6.01 8.12 -18.99
CA GLY A 28 -5.79 7.99 -20.42
C GLY A 28 -5.13 6.68 -20.81
N PRO A 29 -3.81 6.69 -21.17
CA PRO A 29 -3.13 5.52 -21.75
C PRO A 29 -3.08 4.30 -20.82
N GLY A 30 -3.10 4.49 -19.49
CA GLY A 30 -3.12 3.41 -18.51
C GLY A 30 -4.46 2.70 -18.35
N TRP A 31 -5.48 3.10 -19.11
CA TRP A 31 -6.83 2.56 -19.00
C TRP A 31 -7.20 1.71 -20.20
N ASN A 32 -7.56 0.46 -19.98
CA ASN A 32 -8.20 -0.39 -20.98
C ASN A 32 -9.71 -0.14 -20.95
N ALA A 33 -10.23 0.56 -21.96
CA ALA A 33 -11.64 0.94 -22.04
C ALA A 33 -12.56 -0.26 -22.28
N ASP A 34 -12.10 -1.27 -23.01
CA ASP A 34 -12.88 -2.46 -23.35
C ASP A 34 -13.12 -3.33 -22.11
N MET A 35 -12.12 -3.45 -21.26
CA MET A 35 -12.18 -4.21 -20.02
C MET A 35 -12.69 -3.37 -18.84
N ALA A 36 -12.66 -2.04 -18.97
CA ALA A 36 -12.84 -1.10 -17.86
C ALA A 36 -11.90 -1.39 -16.68
N LEU A 37 -10.62 -1.66 -16.96
CA LEU A 37 -9.56 -1.99 -16.02
C LEU A 37 -8.29 -1.19 -16.30
N PRO A 38 -7.45 -0.92 -15.29
CA PRO A 38 -6.11 -0.39 -15.53
C PRO A 38 -5.23 -1.48 -16.14
N TYR A 39 -4.40 -1.12 -17.12
CA TYR A 39 -3.28 -1.99 -17.50
C TYR A 39 -2.35 -2.23 -16.29
N GLU A 40 -1.64 -3.36 -16.26
CA GLU A 40 -0.71 -3.68 -15.17
C GLU A 40 0.46 -2.70 -15.10
N ALA A 41 0.98 -2.27 -16.24
CA ALA A 41 2.04 -1.29 -16.33
C ALA A 41 2.07 -0.59 -17.70
N LEU A 42 2.70 0.58 -17.73
CA LEU A 42 3.05 1.32 -18.93
C LEU A 42 4.57 1.35 -19.11
N ASP A 43 5.04 1.39 -20.34
CA ASP A 43 6.45 1.62 -20.64
C ASP A 43 6.85 3.11 -20.51
N ALA A 44 8.09 3.41 -20.83
CA ALA A 44 8.63 4.76 -20.78
C ALA A 44 7.97 5.75 -21.76
N GLN A 45 7.29 5.28 -22.78
CA GLN A 45 6.52 6.04 -23.78
C GLN A 45 5.03 6.08 -23.48
N HIS A 46 4.61 5.63 -22.29
CA HIS A 46 3.21 5.51 -21.85
C HIS A 46 2.38 4.52 -22.68
N LEU A 47 3.02 3.58 -23.36
CA LEU A 47 2.30 2.51 -24.02
C LEU A 47 2.06 1.37 -23.04
N PRO A 48 0.87 0.74 -23.07
CA PRO A 48 0.60 -0.44 -22.25
C PRO A 48 1.57 -1.57 -22.56
N LEU A 49 2.14 -2.19 -21.53
CA LEU A 49 2.87 -3.44 -21.71
C LEU A 49 1.91 -4.56 -22.13
N PRO A 50 2.40 -5.57 -22.88
CA PRO A 50 1.58 -6.70 -23.27
C PRO A 50 0.86 -7.32 -22.06
N VAL A 51 -0.46 -7.45 -22.17
CA VAL A 51 -1.30 -7.96 -21.07
C VAL A 51 -1.02 -9.42 -20.83
N GLN A 52 -0.43 -9.73 -19.68
CA GLN A 52 -0.27 -11.10 -19.18
C GLN A 52 -1.44 -11.47 -18.27
N ARG A 53 -1.95 -10.51 -17.53
CA ARG A 53 -3.05 -10.64 -16.57
C ARG A 53 -3.55 -9.26 -16.14
N TYR A 54 -4.68 -9.25 -15.40
CA TYR A 54 -5.12 -8.14 -14.57
C TYR A 54 -5.27 -8.65 -13.14
N ARG A 55 -4.76 -7.90 -12.13
CA ARG A 55 -4.87 -8.26 -10.71
C ARG A 55 -5.97 -7.45 -10.02
N ALA A 56 -6.76 -8.13 -9.18
CA ALA A 56 -7.80 -7.45 -8.39
C ALA A 56 -7.21 -6.38 -7.46
N MET A 57 -6.07 -6.63 -6.84
CA MET A 57 -5.36 -5.65 -6.00
C MET A 57 -4.98 -4.39 -6.78
N ALA A 58 -4.52 -4.50 -8.03
CA ALA A 58 -4.19 -3.34 -8.86
C ALA A 58 -5.43 -2.50 -9.17
N CYS A 59 -6.56 -3.15 -9.45
CA CYS A 59 -7.86 -2.49 -9.61
C CYS A 59 -8.30 -1.77 -8.33
N ALA A 60 -8.16 -2.40 -7.17
CA ALA A 60 -8.49 -1.81 -5.86
C ALA A 60 -7.62 -0.58 -5.53
N ARG A 61 -6.31 -0.64 -5.78
CA ARG A 61 -5.40 0.51 -5.60
C ARG A 61 -5.79 1.68 -6.51
N GLN A 62 -6.18 1.41 -7.75
CA GLN A 62 -6.67 2.44 -8.66
C GLN A 62 -8.05 2.98 -8.22
N LEU A 63 -8.92 2.15 -7.63
CA LEU A 63 -10.17 2.62 -7.03
C LEU A 63 -9.88 3.63 -5.90
N TYR A 64 -8.93 3.35 -5.03
CA TYR A 64 -8.49 4.31 -4.02
C TYR A 64 -7.96 5.60 -4.66
N LEU A 65 -7.07 5.51 -5.64
CA LEU A 65 -6.51 6.67 -6.34
C LEU A 65 -7.59 7.63 -6.86
N PHE A 66 -8.63 7.10 -7.51
CA PHE A 66 -9.68 7.93 -8.09
C PHE A 66 -10.75 8.34 -7.08
N SER A 67 -11.04 7.51 -6.07
CA SER A 67 -11.97 7.89 -4.99
C SER A 67 -11.39 8.98 -4.08
N SER A 68 -10.07 9.05 -3.90
CA SER A 68 -9.43 10.15 -3.17
C SER A 68 -9.51 11.50 -3.91
N ARG A 69 -9.88 11.49 -5.19
CA ARG A 69 -9.97 12.64 -6.09
C ARG A 69 -11.37 12.86 -6.66
N ILE A 70 -12.39 12.37 -6.00
CA ILE A 70 -13.77 12.27 -6.53
C ILE A 70 -14.36 13.63 -6.99
N GLY A 71 -13.85 14.74 -6.47
CA GLY A 71 -14.22 16.10 -6.90
C GLY A 71 -13.49 16.60 -8.17
N GLN A 72 -12.56 15.83 -8.72
CA GLN A 72 -11.83 16.19 -9.93
C GLN A 72 -12.51 15.62 -11.18
N PRO A 73 -12.36 16.27 -12.35
CA PRO A 73 -12.99 15.81 -13.60
C PRO A 73 -12.66 14.35 -13.93
N GLY A 74 -13.68 13.54 -14.19
CA GLY A 74 -13.58 12.13 -14.59
C GLY A 74 -13.21 11.16 -13.45
N ALA A 75 -12.90 11.64 -12.25
CA ALA A 75 -12.47 10.78 -11.16
C ALA A 75 -13.62 9.95 -10.57
N ALA A 76 -14.80 10.54 -10.42
CA ALA A 76 -15.99 9.85 -9.93
C ALA A 76 -16.42 8.72 -10.87
N GLU A 77 -16.47 9.00 -12.16
CA GLU A 77 -16.81 8.01 -13.20
C GLU A 77 -15.79 6.87 -13.25
N ARG A 78 -14.49 7.21 -13.09
CA ARG A 78 -13.41 6.22 -13.05
C ARG A 78 -13.50 5.34 -11.81
N ALA A 79 -13.71 5.92 -10.64
CA ALA A 79 -13.91 5.16 -9.40
C ALA A 79 -15.11 4.22 -9.50
N ALA A 80 -16.25 4.70 -10.00
CA ALA A 80 -17.43 3.87 -10.22
C ALA A 80 -17.18 2.73 -11.23
N ALA A 81 -16.42 2.98 -12.30
CA ALA A 81 -16.06 1.95 -13.28
C ALA A 81 -15.16 0.87 -12.64
N LEU A 82 -14.14 1.27 -11.87
CA LEU A 82 -13.23 0.35 -11.18
C LEU A 82 -13.98 -0.50 -10.14
N PHE A 83 -14.88 0.08 -9.36
CA PHE A 83 -15.69 -0.68 -8.41
C PHE A 83 -16.57 -1.72 -9.11
N ARG A 84 -17.26 -1.34 -10.20
CA ARG A 84 -18.03 -2.30 -11.01
C ARG A 84 -17.16 -3.41 -11.61
N SER A 85 -15.94 -3.07 -12.03
CA SER A 85 -15.00 -4.05 -12.61
C SER A 85 -14.48 -5.03 -11.56
N LEU A 86 -14.25 -4.61 -10.32
CA LEU A 86 -13.95 -5.51 -9.21
C LEU A 86 -15.05 -6.56 -9.04
N GLN A 87 -16.31 -6.15 -9.05
CA GLN A 87 -17.44 -7.05 -8.92
C GLN A 87 -17.63 -7.95 -10.16
N LYS A 88 -17.51 -7.38 -11.35
CA LYS A 88 -17.78 -8.10 -12.59
C LYS A 88 -16.73 -9.14 -12.95
N HIS A 89 -15.46 -8.81 -12.75
CA HIS A 89 -14.36 -9.60 -13.30
C HIS A 89 -13.65 -10.46 -12.24
N PHE A 90 -13.61 -10.03 -11.00
CA PHE A 90 -12.81 -10.70 -9.98
C PHE A 90 -13.63 -11.40 -8.91
N HIS A 91 -14.91 -11.01 -8.68
CA HIS A 91 -15.75 -11.64 -7.69
C HIS A 91 -16.04 -13.09 -8.06
N ASP A 92 -15.83 -14.00 -7.11
CA ASP A 92 -16.15 -15.41 -7.23
C ASP A 92 -17.60 -15.65 -6.77
N ALA A 93 -18.49 -15.90 -7.73
CA ALA A 93 -19.90 -16.12 -7.44
C ALA A 93 -20.18 -17.50 -6.83
N GLU A 94 -19.26 -18.45 -6.93
CA GLU A 94 -19.43 -19.82 -6.42
C GLU A 94 -18.99 -19.94 -4.96
N HIS A 95 -17.78 -19.43 -4.64
CA HIS A 95 -17.21 -19.58 -3.30
C HIS A 95 -17.16 -18.26 -2.51
N GLY A 96 -17.50 -17.13 -3.14
CA GLY A 96 -17.34 -15.81 -2.55
C GLY A 96 -15.89 -15.28 -2.61
N GLY A 97 -15.70 -14.03 -2.21
CA GLY A 97 -14.42 -13.34 -2.28
C GLY A 97 -13.99 -13.02 -3.71
N TRP A 98 -12.69 -12.77 -3.91
CA TRP A 98 -12.18 -12.33 -5.19
C TRP A 98 -10.99 -13.17 -5.63
N PHE A 99 -10.93 -13.51 -6.92
CA PHE A 99 -9.78 -14.13 -7.55
C PHE A 99 -8.57 -13.20 -7.50
N TYR A 100 -7.39 -13.75 -7.38
CA TYR A 100 -6.13 -12.99 -7.42
C TYR A 100 -5.96 -12.27 -8.77
N SER A 101 -6.19 -12.98 -9.89
CA SER A 101 -6.04 -12.40 -11.23
C SER A 101 -6.93 -13.04 -12.28
N ILE A 102 -7.15 -12.28 -13.35
CA ILE A 102 -7.82 -12.71 -14.58
C ILE A 102 -6.88 -12.55 -15.79
N ASP A 103 -7.17 -13.27 -16.86
CA ASP A 103 -6.45 -13.17 -18.14
C ASP A 103 -6.90 -11.94 -18.97
N ALA A 104 -6.30 -11.79 -20.15
CA ALA A 104 -6.62 -10.70 -21.07
C ALA A 104 -8.06 -10.73 -21.60
N GLN A 105 -8.75 -11.86 -21.49
CA GLN A 105 -10.15 -12.06 -21.90
C GLN A 105 -11.14 -11.91 -20.73
N GLY A 106 -10.63 -11.62 -19.53
CA GLY A 106 -11.46 -11.46 -18.33
C GLY A 106 -11.87 -12.77 -17.65
N LYS A 107 -11.22 -13.89 -17.99
CA LYS A 107 -11.45 -15.18 -17.32
C LYS A 107 -10.52 -15.33 -16.11
N PRO A 108 -10.98 -15.96 -15.02
CA PRO A 108 -10.12 -16.25 -13.88
C PRO A 108 -8.86 -17.02 -14.31
N LEU A 109 -7.68 -16.45 -14.00
CA LEU A 109 -6.36 -17.01 -14.34
C LEU A 109 -5.72 -17.64 -13.11
N ASP A 110 -5.58 -16.88 -12.04
CA ASP A 110 -5.17 -17.37 -10.74
C ASP A 110 -6.34 -17.19 -9.77
N ARG A 111 -6.91 -18.32 -9.36
CA ARG A 111 -8.16 -18.37 -8.60
C ARG A 111 -7.95 -18.37 -7.08
N ARG A 112 -6.68 -18.41 -6.61
CA ARG A 112 -6.40 -18.38 -5.18
C ARG A 112 -7.03 -17.14 -4.53
N LYS A 113 -7.39 -17.30 -3.26
CA LYS A 113 -7.83 -16.21 -2.39
C LYS A 113 -6.59 -15.67 -1.66
N ASP A 114 -6.26 -14.43 -1.92
CA ASP A 114 -5.03 -13.79 -1.45
C ASP A 114 -5.38 -12.70 -0.45
N LEU A 115 -4.82 -12.78 0.76
CA LEU A 115 -5.12 -11.83 1.85
C LEU A 115 -4.78 -10.40 1.45
N TYR A 116 -3.63 -10.19 0.80
CA TYR A 116 -3.19 -8.89 0.33
C TYR A 116 -4.23 -8.24 -0.62
N THR A 117 -4.77 -9.04 -1.53
CA THR A 117 -5.84 -8.60 -2.44
C THR A 117 -7.11 -8.23 -1.68
N HIS A 118 -7.55 -9.06 -0.73
CA HIS A 118 -8.76 -8.80 0.06
C HIS A 118 -8.60 -7.58 0.97
N ALA A 119 -7.43 -7.38 1.56
CA ALA A 119 -7.11 -6.19 2.36
C ALA A 119 -7.24 -4.90 1.51
N PHE A 120 -6.71 -4.89 0.28
CA PHE A 120 -6.88 -3.74 -0.62
C PHE A 120 -8.31 -3.51 -1.10
N ILE A 121 -9.10 -4.57 -1.23
CA ILE A 121 -10.54 -4.43 -1.54
C ILE A 121 -11.27 -3.78 -0.36
N VAL A 122 -11.01 -4.22 0.88
CA VAL A 122 -11.57 -3.58 2.09
C VAL A 122 -11.13 -2.12 2.15
N PHE A 123 -9.83 -1.84 2.03
CA PHE A 123 -9.27 -0.50 2.08
C PHE A 123 -9.92 0.45 1.06
N ALA A 124 -9.95 0.03 -0.21
CA ALA A 124 -10.50 0.85 -1.28
C ALA A 124 -12.02 1.03 -1.18
N CYS A 125 -12.76 -0.02 -0.81
CA CYS A 125 -14.21 0.06 -0.60
C CYS A 125 -14.56 0.94 0.60
N ALA A 126 -13.82 0.84 1.72
CA ALA A 126 -14.03 1.70 2.88
C ALA A 126 -13.78 3.18 2.53
N HIS A 127 -12.68 3.47 1.82
CA HIS A 127 -12.40 4.82 1.36
C HIS A 127 -13.48 5.36 0.40
N TYR A 128 -13.86 4.56 -0.61
CA TYR A 128 -14.86 4.94 -1.60
C TYR A 128 -16.24 5.12 -0.98
N TRP A 129 -16.67 4.20 -0.10
CA TRP A 129 -17.90 4.33 0.66
C TRP A 129 -17.91 5.57 1.56
N GLY A 130 -16.78 5.88 2.19
CA GLY A 130 -16.62 7.10 2.99
C GLY A 130 -16.93 8.40 2.22
N LYS A 131 -16.75 8.40 0.90
CA LYS A 131 -17.03 9.55 0.00
C LYS A 131 -18.48 9.62 -0.46
N LEU A 132 -19.09 8.49 -0.82
CA LEU A 132 -20.39 8.46 -1.51
C LEU A 132 -21.54 7.86 -0.69
N ARG A 133 -21.24 7.03 0.31
CA ARG A 133 -22.25 6.34 1.14
C ARG A 133 -23.22 5.46 0.33
N GLU A 134 -22.75 4.87 -0.76
CA GLU A 134 -23.56 3.99 -1.59
C GLU A 134 -23.74 2.61 -0.94
N HIS A 135 -24.98 2.11 -0.87
CA HIS A 135 -25.31 0.84 -0.22
C HIS A 135 -24.61 -0.38 -0.83
N LEU A 136 -24.44 -0.43 -2.15
CA LEU A 136 -23.75 -1.53 -2.80
C LEU A 136 -22.25 -1.60 -2.42
N VAL A 137 -21.61 -0.44 -2.23
CA VAL A 137 -20.21 -0.38 -1.77
C VAL A 137 -20.12 -0.83 -0.31
N GLU A 138 -21.06 -0.42 0.52
CA GLU A 138 -21.16 -0.83 1.94
C GLU A 138 -21.32 -2.36 2.06
N SER A 139 -22.28 -2.94 1.35
CA SER A 139 -22.51 -4.39 1.39
C SER A 139 -21.31 -5.21 0.86
N THR A 140 -20.56 -4.66 -0.11
CA THR A 140 -19.31 -5.26 -0.58
C THR A 140 -18.22 -5.19 0.48
N LEU A 141 -18.09 -4.05 1.18
CA LEU A 141 -17.16 -3.86 2.27
C LEU A 141 -17.44 -4.84 3.42
N ASP A 142 -18.70 -4.97 3.82
CA ASP A 142 -19.11 -5.89 4.89
C ASP A 142 -18.81 -7.34 4.51
N ALA A 143 -19.17 -7.76 3.30
CA ALA A 143 -18.87 -9.10 2.81
C ALA A 143 -17.34 -9.38 2.77
N ALA A 144 -16.52 -8.40 2.38
CA ALA A 144 -15.06 -8.56 2.37
C ALA A 144 -14.47 -8.68 3.77
N LEU A 145 -14.98 -7.91 4.75
CA LEU A 145 -14.60 -8.02 6.16
C LEU A 145 -14.99 -9.38 6.76
N ASP A 146 -16.21 -9.84 6.49
CA ASP A 146 -16.70 -11.14 6.93
C ASP A 146 -15.81 -12.27 6.39
N ILE A 147 -15.47 -12.24 5.10
CA ILE A 147 -14.58 -13.21 4.47
C ILE A 147 -13.20 -13.21 5.13
N ILE A 148 -12.60 -12.06 5.36
CA ILE A 148 -11.29 -11.98 6.02
C ILE A 148 -11.36 -12.63 7.41
N ASN A 149 -12.33 -12.28 8.22
CA ASN A 149 -12.45 -12.77 9.59
C ASN A 149 -12.87 -14.24 9.68
N GLN A 150 -13.62 -14.76 8.71
CA GLN A 150 -14.11 -16.15 8.75
C GLN A 150 -13.18 -17.14 8.05
N GLN A 151 -12.51 -16.72 6.97
CA GLN A 151 -11.75 -17.63 6.12
C GLN A 151 -10.24 -17.55 6.34
N PHE A 152 -9.70 -16.34 6.48
CA PHE A 152 -8.25 -16.13 6.61
C PHE A 152 -7.75 -16.18 8.06
N ALA A 153 -8.63 -15.96 9.05
CA ALA A 153 -8.23 -15.90 10.45
C ALA A 153 -7.63 -17.22 10.95
N ARG A 154 -6.59 -17.10 11.77
CA ARG A 154 -5.87 -18.20 12.42
C ARG A 154 -6.06 -18.13 13.94
N ASP A 155 -5.82 -19.25 14.62
CA ASP A 155 -5.95 -19.34 16.09
C ASP A 155 -4.89 -18.50 16.84
N ASP A 156 -3.80 -18.11 16.16
CA ASP A 156 -2.71 -17.31 16.72
C ASP A 156 -2.91 -15.78 16.57
N GLY A 157 -4.07 -15.34 16.11
CA GLY A 157 -4.42 -13.94 15.89
C GLY A 157 -3.86 -13.34 14.60
N LEU A 158 -3.17 -14.13 13.78
CA LEU A 158 -2.70 -13.77 12.45
C LEU A 158 -3.71 -14.25 11.39
N PHE A 159 -3.39 -14.02 10.13
CA PHE A 159 -4.21 -14.42 8.99
C PHE A 159 -3.37 -15.18 7.97
N GLU A 160 -3.94 -16.20 7.34
CA GLU A 160 -3.29 -16.92 6.23
C GLU A 160 -2.99 -15.96 5.07
N ALA A 161 -1.79 -16.05 4.50
CA ALA A 161 -1.41 -15.16 3.38
C ALA A 161 -2.18 -15.49 2.09
N SER A 162 -2.50 -16.77 1.87
CA SER A 162 -3.34 -17.18 0.74
C SER A 162 -4.01 -18.54 0.98
N LEU A 163 -5.18 -18.71 0.37
CA LEU A 163 -6.02 -19.90 0.40
C LEU A 163 -6.36 -20.34 -1.02
N GLY A 164 -6.81 -21.58 -1.17
CA GLY A 164 -7.36 -22.10 -2.42
C GLY A 164 -8.63 -21.38 -2.86
N GLU A 165 -9.09 -21.64 -4.08
CA GLU A 165 -10.34 -21.10 -4.61
C GLU A 165 -11.54 -21.37 -3.69
N ASP A 166 -11.58 -22.59 -3.15
CA ASP A 166 -12.59 -23.13 -2.24
C ASP A 166 -12.26 -22.91 -0.74
N TRP A 167 -11.36 -21.98 -0.44
CA TRP A 167 -10.83 -21.67 0.90
C TRP A 167 -9.96 -22.77 1.51
N GLY A 168 -9.58 -23.79 0.76
CA GLY A 168 -8.68 -24.83 1.21
C GLY A 168 -7.31 -24.26 1.59
N ASN A 169 -6.71 -24.75 2.69
CA ASN A 169 -5.42 -24.30 3.17
C ASN A 169 -4.30 -24.71 2.20
N LEU A 170 -3.52 -23.74 1.72
CA LEU A 170 -2.36 -23.94 0.83
C LEU A 170 -1.04 -24.06 1.60
N GLY A 171 -1.05 -23.95 2.92
CA GLY A 171 0.16 -23.97 3.74
C GLY A 171 1.01 -22.71 3.56
N SER A 172 0.40 -21.59 3.18
CA SER A 172 1.12 -20.32 2.96
C SER A 172 1.64 -19.71 4.27
N GLY A 173 0.97 -19.99 5.38
CA GLY A 173 1.23 -19.36 6.66
C GLY A 173 0.97 -17.84 6.65
N ALA A 174 1.42 -17.17 7.69
CA ALA A 174 1.35 -15.72 7.77
C ALA A 174 2.62 -15.08 7.19
N LEU A 175 2.45 -13.98 6.45
CA LEU A 175 3.52 -13.13 5.93
C LEU A 175 3.26 -11.68 6.36
N GLN A 176 4.31 -10.94 6.69
CA GLN A 176 4.23 -9.58 7.22
C GLN A 176 3.46 -8.63 6.29
N ASN A 177 3.78 -8.58 5.01
CA ASN A 177 3.23 -7.61 4.06
C ASN A 177 1.70 -7.69 3.91
N PRO A 178 1.06 -8.89 3.72
CA PRO A 178 -0.40 -8.98 3.77
C PRO A 178 -1.02 -8.53 5.10
N GLN A 179 -0.38 -8.82 6.23
CA GLN A 179 -0.86 -8.41 7.56
C GLN A 179 -0.82 -6.88 7.71
N MET A 180 0.23 -6.22 7.21
CA MET A 180 0.38 -4.77 7.25
C MET A 180 -0.76 -4.07 6.51
N HIS A 181 -1.06 -4.49 5.29
CA HIS A 181 -2.15 -3.89 4.53
C HIS A 181 -3.53 -4.26 5.07
N LEU A 182 -3.64 -5.38 5.78
CA LEU A 182 -4.87 -5.67 6.54
C LEU A 182 -5.03 -4.68 7.72
N ALA A 183 -3.97 -4.39 8.47
CA ALA A 183 -4.01 -3.36 9.51
C ALA A 183 -4.36 -1.98 8.92
N GLU A 184 -3.79 -1.61 7.78
CA GLU A 184 -4.15 -0.38 7.05
C GLU A 184 -5.62 -0.37 6.64
N ALA A 185 -6.15 -1.49 6.17
CA ALA A 185 -7.55 -1.64 5.80
C ALA A 185 -8.48 -1.46 7.00
N PHE A 186 -8.19 -2.07 8.15
CA PHE A 186 -8.95 -1.85 9.38
C PHE A 186 -8.90 -0.39 9.85
N LEU A 187 -7.74 0.26 9.78
CA LEU A 187 -7.60 1.69 10.08
C LEU A 187 -8.48 2.54 9.15
N GLN A 188 -8.55 2.20 7.87
CA GLN A 188 -9.41 2.90 6.91
C GLN A 188 -10.91 2.68 7.20
N VAL A 189 -11.32 1.48 7.63
CA VAL A 189 -12.69 1.20 8.08
C VAL A 189 -13.03 2.09 9.27
N LEU A 190 -12.16 2.13 10.28
CA LEU A 190 -12.35 2.94 11.49
C LEU A 190 -12.33 4.45 11.22
N ALA A 191 -11.68 4.89 10.15
CA ALA A 191 -11.70 6.30 9.74
C ALA A 191 -13.05 6.74 9.14
N VAL A 192 -13.89 5.82 8.67
CA VAL A 192 -15.15 6.14 7.98
C VAL A 192 -16.40 5.70 8.72
N ARG A 193 -16.28 4.75 9.63
CA ARG A 193 -17.38 4.31 10.52
C ARG A 193 -16.85 3.79 11.85
N ASP A 194 -17.68 3.83 12.88
CA ASP A 194 -17.42 3.12 14.13
C ASP A 194 -17.73 1.64 13.91
N ASP A 195 -16.70 0.80 14.09
CA ASP A 195 -16.77 -0.64 13.81
C ASP A 195 -15.97 -1.38 14.89
N GLU A 196 -16.67 -1.88 15.88
CA GLU A 196 -16.05 -2.53 17.05
C GLU A 196 -15.34 -3.83 16.66
N HIS A 197 -15.85 -4.55 15.65
CA HIS A 197 -15.21 -5.77 15.18
C HIS A 197 -13.86 -5.49 14.50
N ALA A 198 -13.85 -4.51 13.59
CA ALA A 198 -12.59 -4.06 12.97
C ALA A 198 -11.58 -3.53 14.00
N ARG A 199 -12.07 -2.86 15.07
CA ARG A 199 -11.24 -2.37 16.17
C ARG A 199 -10.57 -3.51 16.93
N GLN A 200 -11.34 -4.52 17.31
CA GLN A 200 -10.84 -5.69 18.03
C GLN A 200 -9.88 -6.51 17.15
N SER A 201 -10.23 -6.77 15.90
CA SER A 201 -9.36 -7.47 14.94
C SER A 201 -8.03 -6.75 14.75
N LEU A 202 -8.03 -5.42 14.64
CA LEU A 202 -6.82 -4.62 14.52
C LEU A 202 -5.91 -4.75 15.76
N LEU A 203 -6.47 -4.67 16.96
CA LEU A 203 -5.69 -4.78 18.20
C LEU A 203 -5.11 -6.19 18.36
N GLN A 204 -5.90 -7.23 18.12
CA GLN A 204 -5.43 -8.63 18.16
C GLN A 204 -4.33 -8.87 17.12
N LEU A 205 -4.49 -8.34 15.90
CA LEU A 205 -3.47 -8.42 14.86
C LEU A 205 -2.17 -7.75 15.29
N CYS A 206 -2.22 -6.56 15.89
CA CYS A 206 -1.02 -5.87 16.39
C CYS A 206 -0.31 -6.66 17.50
N GLU A 207 -1.05 -7.27 18.43
CA GLU A 207 -0.49 -8.15 19.48
C GLU A 207 0.18 -9.39 18.86
N ALA A 208 -0.48 -10.02 17.90
CA ALA A 208 0.05 -11.20 17.21
C ALA A 208 1.29 -10.89 16.38
N LEU A 209 1.34 -9.74 15.73
CA LEU A 209 2.51 -9.26 14.98
C LEU A 209 3.69 -8.97 15.88
N GLU A 210 3.48 -8.30 17.01
CA GLU A 210 4.52 -8.08 18.02
C GLU A 210 5.13 -9.41 18.48
N ALA A 211 4.31 -10.39 18.78
CA ALA A 211 4.75 -11.69 19.29
C ALA A 211 5.48 -12.55 18.23
N ASN A 212 5.13 -12.41 16.95
CA ASN A 212 5.57 -13.36 15.93
C ASN A 212 6.53 -12.77 14.87
N PHE A 213 6.62 -11.46 14.73
CA PHE A 213 7.41 -10.83 13.64
C PHE A 213 8.44 -9.82 14.11
N ILE A 214 8.38 -9.35 15.36
CA ILE A 214 9.31 -8.34 15.86
C ILE A 214 10.62 -8.99 16.30
N GLU A 215 11.72 -8.60 15.66
CA GLU A 215 13.07 -8.93 16.10
C GLU A 215 13.36 -8.18 17.41
N PRO A 216 13.76 -8.86 18.49
CA PRO A 216 13.74 -8.26 19.85
C PRO A 216 14.85 -7.22 20.11
N VAL A 217 15.96 -7.23 19.36
CA VAL A 217 17.11 -6.33 19.63
C VAL A 217 16.85 -4.95 19.03
N HIS A 218 16.51 -4.88 17.75
CA HIS A 218 16.33 -3.64 17.01
C HIS A 218 14.87 -3.22 16.89
N GLY A 219 13.94 -4.14 17.19
CA GLY A 219 12.50 -3.92 17.06
C GLY A 219 11.98 -3.97 15.63
N VAL A 220 12.80 -4.44 14.67
CA VAL A 220 12.39 -4.47 13.27
C VAL A 220 11.33 -5.54 13.02
N MET A 221 10.35 -5.18 12.21
CA MET A 221 9.34 -6.09 11.67
C MET A 221 9.98 -6.91 10.56
N LEU A 222 10.06 -8.21 10.75
CA LEU A 222 10.60 -9.15 9.77
C LEU A 222 9.56 -9.53 8.71
N GLU A 223 10.00 -9.94 7.52
CA GLU A 223 9.10 -10.34 6.43
C GLU A 223 8.44 -11.70 6.65
N LYS A 224 9.10 -12.58 7.41
CA LYS A 224 8.58 -13.90 7.82
C LYS A 224 8.50 -13.97 9.34
N PRO A 225 7.72 -14.91 9.90
CA PRO A 225 7.68 -15.12 11.35
C PRO A 225 9.07 -15.37 11.95
N LEU A 226 9.22 -15.04 13.23
CA LEU A 226 10.41 -15.33 14.02
C LEU A 226 10.80 -16.81 13.92
N GLY A 227 12.11 -17.09 13.81
CA GLY A 227 12.63 -18.44 13.66
C GLY A 227 12.66 -18.95 12.21
N ALA A 228 12.12 -18.22 11.25
CA ALA A 228 12.26 -18.55 9.84
C ALA A 228 13.73 -18.39 9.39
N VAL A 229 14.21 -19.36 8.60
CA VAL A 229 15.58 -19.34 8.06
C VAL A 229 15.68 -18.20 7.02
N ASP A 230 16.85 -17.56 6.98
CA ASP A 230 17.15 -16.46 6.05
C ASP A 230 16.05 -15.38 6.07
N ASN A 231 15.68 -14.92 7.28
CA ASN A 231 14.72 -13.83 7.45
C ASN A 231 15.39 -12.48 7.24
N TRP A 232 14.61 -11.50 6.82
CA TRP A 232 15.06 -10.16 6.51
C TRP A 232 13.98 -9.13 6.87
N PHE A 233 14.32 -7.87 6.75
CA PHE A 233 13.35 -6.78 6.76
C PHE A 233 13.55 -5.83 5.57
N GLU A 234 12.48 -5.19 5.14
CA GLU A 234 12.51 -4.09 4.18
C GLU A 234 12.42 -2.75 4.95
N PRO A 235 13.40 -1.84 4.81
CA PRO A 235 13.31 -0.51 5.45
C PRO A 235 12.04 0.26 5.07
N GLY A 236 11.59 0.14 3.82
CA GLY A 236 10.33 0.73 3.37
C GLY A 236 9.12 0.30 4.19
N HIS A 237 9.02 -0.99 4.55
CA HIS A 237 7.95 -1.51 5.40
C HIS A 237 8.07 -1.00 6.85
N GLN A 238 9.26 -0.77 7.39
CA GLN A 238 9.41 -0.16 8.72
C GLN A 238 8.85 1.26 8.74
N PHE A 239 9.08 2.04 7.68
CA PHE A 239 8.55 3.40 7.54
C PHE A 239 7.04 3.40 7.35
N GLU A 240 6.50 2.47 6.57
CA GLU A 240 5.06 2.30 6.37
C GLU A 240 4.36 1.91 7.67
N TRP A 241 4.87 0.91 8.40
CA TRP A 241 4.39 0.56 9.75
C TRP A 241 4.44 1.73 10.72
N PHE A 242 5.56 2.47 10.73
CA PHE A 242 5.68 3.64 11.59
C PHE A 242 4.54 4.63 11.32
N TYR A 243 4.27 4.94 10.06
CA TYR A 243 3.19 5.85 9.72
C TYR A 243 1.82 5.31 10.17
N LEU A 244 1.50 4.06 9.89
CA LEU A 244 0.22 3.45 10.23
C LEU A 244 -0.04 3.49 11.74
N LEU A 245 0.94 3.11 12.54
CA LEU A 245 0.80 3.09 14.00
C LEU A 245 0.70 4.49 14.61
N HIS A 246 1.44 5.46 14.09
CA HIS A 246 1.47 6.82 14.61
C HIS A 246 0.27 7.68 14.19
N THR A 247 -0.45 7.30 13.15
CA THR A 247 -1.68 8.01 12.75
C THR A 247 -2.89 7.68 13.62
N SER A 248 -2.85 6.59 14.37
CA SER A 248 -3.99 6.11 15.17
C SER A 248 -3.74 6.27 16.66
N ALA A 249 -4.61 7.03 17.32
CA ALA A 249 -4.58 7.12 18.79
C ALA A 249 -4.86 5.76 19.47
N LEU A 250 -5.59 4.86 18.80
CA LEU A 250 -5.89 3.52 19.29
C LEU A 250 -4.64 2.66 19.47
N LEU A 251 -3.61 2.85 18.63
CA LEU A 251 -2.41 2.02 18.59
C LEU A 251 -1.22 2.59 19.38
N ARG A 252 -1.34 3.80 19.89
CA ARG A 252 -0.22 4.56 20.52
C ARG A 252 0.43 3.83 21.70
N ASP A 253 -0.36 3.14 22.51
CA ASP A 253 0.10 2.49 23.73
C ASP A 253 0.31 0.98 23.55
N THR A 254 0.32 0.48 22.31
CA THR A 254 0.60 -0.93 22.02
C THR A 254 2.10 -1.23 22.05
N PRO A 255 2.51 -2.46 22.44
CA PRO A 255 3.91 -2.88 22.35
C PRO A 255 4.49 -2.73 20.95
N LEU A 256 3.71 -3.06 19.89
CA LEU A 256 4.10 -2.93 18.51
C LEU A 256 4.48 -1.48 18.14
N HIS A 257 3.73 -0.49 18.63
CA HIS A 257 4.08 0.92 18.41
C HIS A 257 5.48 1.26 18.96
N ALA A 258 5.81 0.81 20.19
CA ALA A 258 7.11 1.05 20.78
C ALA A 258 8.24 0.32 20.04
N SER A 259 8.00 -0.88 19.54
CA SER A 259 8.97 -1.65 18.73
C SER A 259 9.25 -0.96 17.41
N ILE A 260 8.21 -0.56 16.68
CA ILE A 260 8.35 0.12 15.40
C ILE A 260 8.98 1.52 15.53
N ASP A 261 8.80 2.19 16.67
CA ASP A 261 9.50 3.45 16.94
C ASP A 261 11.03 3.25 17.05
N ARG A 262 11.48 2.13 17.63
CA ARG A 262 12.90 1.73 17.62
C ARG A 262 13.37 1.30 16.23
N ALA A 263 12.55 0.47 15.55
CA ALA A 263 12.82 -0.02 14.19
C ALA A 263 13.05 1.11 13.18
N PHE A 264 12.28 2.19 13.29
CA PHE A 264 12.47 3.38 12.44
C PHE A 264 13.91 3.88 12.47
N GLY A 265 14.47 4.09 13.67
CA GLY A 265 15.84 4.59 13.81
C GLY A 265 16.89 3.65 13.24
N PHE A 266 16.73 2.35 13.48
CA PHE A 266 17.64 1.32 12.93
C PHE A 266 17.53 1.22 11.40
N ALA A 267 16.32 1.12 10.86
CA ALA A 267 16.05 1.07 9.42
C ALA A 267 16.58 2.32 8.70
N GLU A 268 16.45 3.49 9.31
CA GLU A 268 16.98 4.73 8.77
C GLU A 268 18.51 4.73 8.73
N GLN A 269 19.16 4.34 9.83
CA GLN A 269 20.63 4.31 9.94
C GLN A 269 21.25 3.30 8.97
N GLN A 270 20.67 2.11 8.86
CA GLN A 270 21.23 1.02 8.05
C GLN A 270 20.72 1.04 6.61
N GLY A 271 19.45 1.35 6.39
CA GLY A 271 18.72 1.19 5.14
C GLY A 271 18.56 2.47 4.30
N VAL A 272 18.96 3.66 4.80
CA VAL A 272 18.91 4.89 4.00
C VAL A 272 20.32 5.33 3.66
N LYS A 273 20.67 5.34 2.38
CA LYS A 273 22.01 5.72 1.90
C LYS A 273 21.89 6.88 0.91
N GLN A 274 22.57 7.99 1.22
CA GLN A 274 22.50 9.23 0.41
C GLN A 274 21.03 9.68 0.14
N GLY A 275 20.17 9.50 1.14
CA GLY A 275 18.75 9.82 1.06
C GLY A 275 17.87 8.78 0.38
N ALA A 276 18.40 7.75 -0.25
CA ALA A 276 17.64 6.70 -0.91
C ALA A 276 17.43 5.49 0.01
N VAL A 277 16.21 4.94 0.02
CA VAL A 277 15.82 3.77 0.78
C VAL A 277 16.21 2.50 0.02
N LEU A 278 16.98 1.62 0.68
CA LEU A 278 17.39 0.31 0.16
C LEU A 278 16.28 -0.72 0.33
N ALA A 279 16.27 -1.75 -0.54
CA ALA A 279 15.20 -2.73 -0.56
C ALA A 279 15.23 -3.70 0.61
N MET A 280 16.39 -4.30 0.94
CA MET A 280 16.42 -5.46 1.84
C MET A 280 17.68 -5.49 2.68
N LEU A 281 17.52 -5.72 3.98
CA LEU A 281 18.60 -5.91 4.95
C LEU A 281 18.36 -7.19 5.78
N ASP A 282 19.45 -7.81 6.25
CA ASP A 282 19.32 -8.84 7.27
C ASP A 282 19.05 -8.24 8.66
N VAL A 283 18.85 -9.09 9.66
CA VAL A 283 18.52 -8.68 11.03
C VAL A 283 19.59 -7.82 11.71
N ASP A 284 20.85 -7.92 11.27
CA ASP A 284 21.98 -7.15 11.79
C ASP A 284 22.21 -5.84 11.01
N GLY A 285 21.37 -5.57 10.00
CA GLY A 285 21.45 -4.35 9.17
C GLY A 285 22.41 -4.45 7.99
N LYS A 286 22.91 -5.64 7.64
CA LYS A 286 23.73 -5.85 6.45
C LYS A 286 22.81 -5.82 5.21
N VAL A 287 23.23 -5.08 4.20
CA VAL A 287 22.49 -4.96 2.94
C VAL A 287 22.50 -6.29 2.17
N LEU A 288 21.32 -6.83 1.91
CA LEU A 288 21.09 -7.99 1.06
C LEU A 288 20.70 -7.59 -0.36
N ASP A 289 19.89 -6.53 -0.51
CA ASP A 289 19.53 -5.95 -1.80
C ASP A 289 19.57 -4.41 -1.71
N ALA A 290 20.46 -3.81 -2.49
CA ALA A 290 20.65 -2.37 -2.56
C ALA A 290 19.72 -1.67 -3.57
N THR A 291 18.77 -2.38 -4.17
CA THR A 291 17.75 -1.79 -5.05
C THR A 291 16.99 -0.68 -4.32
N GLN A 292 16.75 0.43 -5.01
CA GLN A 292 15.99 1.57 -4.51
C GLN A 292 14.65 1.60 -5.26
N ARG A 293 13.54 1.57 -4.50
CA ARG A 293 12.19 1.54 -5.07
C ARG A 293 11.45 2.83 -4.74
N VAL A 294 10.74 3.39 -5.70
CA VAL A 294 10.00 4.66 -5.52
C VAL A 294 8.97 4.58 -4.39
N TRP A 295 8.29 3.43 -4.23
CA TRP A 295 7.31 3.26 -3.17
C TRP A 295 7.95 3.37 -1.77
N ALA A 296 9.11 2.74 -1.55
CA ALA A 296 9.80 2.81 -0.26
C ALA A 296 10.26 4.24 0.07
N GLN A 297 10.63 5.01 -0.96
CA GLN A 297 10.96 6.43 -0.83
C GLN A 297 9.72 7.26 -0.45
N ALA A 298 8.57 6.94 -1.02
CA ALA A 298 7.29 7.59 -0.69
C ALA A 298 6.87 7.31 0.76
N GLU A 299 7.01 6.05 1.22
CA GLU A 299 6.69 5.67 2.59
C GLU A 299 7.65 6.31 3.61
N TYR A 300 8.93 6.46 3.26
CA TYR A 300 9.87 7.19 4.11
C TYR A 300 9.50 8.66 4.26
N LEU A 301 9.14 9.35 3.18
CA LEU A 301 8.62 10.71 3.23
C LEU A 301 7.36 10.83 4.09
N ARG A 302 6.42 9.90 3.89
CA ARG A 302 5.18 9.83 4.64
C ARG A 302 5.43 9.65 6.15
N ALA A 303 6.37 8.80 6.53
CA ALA A 303 6.76 8.57 7.92
C ALA A 303 7.44 9.79 8.57
N LEU A 304 8.26 10.52 7.82
CA LEU A 304 8.93 11.74 8.32
C LEU A 304 7.95 12.82 8.78
N VAL A 305 6.72 12.84 8.26
CA VAL A 305 5.66 13.78 8.71
C VAL A 305 5.34 13.62 10.20
N LEU A 306 5.40 12.39 10.70
CA LEU A 306 5.06 12.05 12.08
C LEU A 306 6.29 11.85 12.97
N ARG A 307 7.49 11.74 12.39
CA ARG A 307 8.73 11.56 13.12
C ARG A 307 9.19 12.86 13.79
N ALA A 308 9.53 12.82 15.07
CA ALA A 308 10.10 13.97 15.77
C ALA A 308 11.35 14.50 15.02
N GLY A 309 11.33 15.79 14.66
CA GLY A 309 12.38 16.42 13.85
C GLY A 309 12.40 16.03 12.37
N GLY A 310 11.44 15.22 11.92
CA GLY A 310 11.33 14.79 10.51
C GLY A 310 11.00 15.94 9.58
N GLU A 311 10.20 16.89 10.05
CA GLU A 311 9.77 18.06 9.25
C GLU A 311 10.96 18.85 8.65
N ALA A 312 12.04 19.02 9.42
CA ALA A 312 13.25 19.70 8.96
C ALA A 312 13.99 18.94 7.83
N ARG A 313 13.71 17.67 7.64
CA ARG A 313 14.34 16.77 6.66
C ARG A 313 13.53 16.64 5.37
N LEU A 314 12.25 16.97 5.41
CA LEU A 314 11.34 16.83 4.27
C LEU A 314 11.81 17.54 3.00
N PRO A 315 12.32 18.80 3.02
CA PRO A 315 12.76 19.47 1.80
C PRO A 315 13.86 18.67 1.07
N GLY A 316 14.90 18.25 1.80
CA GLY A 316 15.98 17.45 1.22
C GLY A 316 15.52 16.09 0.71
N GLN A 317 14.56 15.46 1.42
CA GLN A 317 14.05 14.15 1.06
C GLN A 317 13.07 14.20 -0.13
N LEU A 318 12.31 15.29 -0.26
CA LEU A 318 11.52 15.58 -1.46
C LEU A 318 12.41 15.83 -2.70
N GLN A 319 13.54 16.54 -2.52
CA GLN A 319 14.54 16.69 -3.59
C GLN A 319 15.13 15.34 -4.04
N VAL A 320 15.35 14.41 -3.11
CA VAL A 320 15.80 13.05 -3.46
C VAL A 320 14.73 12.30 -4.26
N LEU A 321 13.45 12.38 -3.86
CA LEU A 321 12.35 11.79 -4.62
C LEU A 321 12.30 12.37 -6.04
N GLU A 322 12.32 13.70 -6.16
CA GLU A 322 12.25 14.43 -7.44
C GLU A 322 13.43 14.05 -8.34
N ALA A 323 14.67 14.17 -7.85
CA ALA A 323 15.86 13.96 -8.67
C ALA A 323 16.13 12.50 -9.06
N ARG A 324 15.71 11.54 -8.22
CA ARG A 324 15.97 10.12 -8.46
C ARG A 324 14.82 9.40 -9.12
N PHE A 325 13.58 9.72 -8.76
CA PHE A 325 12.45 8.89 -9.17
C PHE A 325 11.47 9.59 -10.10
N LEU A 326 11.26 10.90 -9.97
CA LEU A 326 10.37 11.60 -10.90
C LEU A 326 11.11 11.94 -12.21
N ARG A 327 10.37 11.94 -13.29
CA ARG A 327 10.81 12.36 -14.62
C ARG A 327 9.70 13.19 -15.27
N ASP A 328 10.00 13.90 -16.36
CA ASP A 328 9.07 14.87 -16.99
C ASP A 328 7.66 14.30 -17.23
N ALA A 329 7.55 13.00 -17.49
CA ALA A 329 6.29 12.34 -17.80
C ALA A 329 6.14 11.01 -17.05
N GLY A 330 6.17 11.04 -15.71
CA GLY A 330 5.97 9.87 -14.87
C GLY A 330 7.08 9.64 -13.85
N TRP A 331 7.49 8.38 -13.64
CA TRP A 331 8.50 8.02 -12.66
C TRP A 331 9.39 6.86 -13.13
N TYR A 332 10.51 6.64 -12.44
CA TYR A 332 11.31 5.44 -12.50
C TYR A 332 10.92 4.51 -11.34
N GLU A 333 10.55 3.28 -11.63
CA GLU A 333 10.08 2.32 -10.61
C GLU A 333 11.21 1.87 -9.69
N CYS A 334 12.38 1.52 -10.26
CA CYS A 334 13.52 1.07 -9.49
C CYS A 334 14.84 1.64 -10.02
N ARG A 335 15.79 1.80 -9.07
CA ARG A 335 17.20 2.02 -9.33
C ARG A 335 18.00 0.91 -8.66
N ASN A 336 19.17 0.57 -9.22
CA ASN A 336 20.13 -0.31 -8.58
C ASN A 336 20.92 0.43 -7.46
N GLY A 337 21.84 -0.28 -6.78
CA GLY A 337 22.63 0.27 -5.68
C GLY A 337 23.51 1.46 -6.06
N ASP A 338 23.97 1.55 -7.29
CA ASP A 338 24.77 2.68 -7.84
C ASP A 338 23.88 3.85 -8.28
N GLY A 339 22.57 3.70 -8.23
CA GLY A 339 21.61 4.73 -8.60
C GLY A 339 21.25 4.77 -10.09
N ALA A 340 21.73 3.84 -10.92
CA ALA A 340 21.28 3.70 -12.30
C ALA A 340 19.85 3.14 -12.35
N VAL A 341 19.06 3.60 -13.31
CA VAL A 341 17.69 3.10 -13.48
C VAL A 341 17.73 1.64 -13.90
N SER A 342 17.09 0.77 -13.13
CA SER A 342 17.01 -0.67 -13.38
C SER A 342 15.63 -1.12 -13.85
N ARG A 343 14.58 -0.33 -13.58
CA ARG A 343 13.23 -0.59 -14.03
C ARG A 343 12.54 0.70 -14.49
N HIS A 344 12.13 0.72 -15.75
CA HIS A 344 11.60 1.91 -16.44
C HIS A 344 10.07 1.89 -16.57
N ASP A 345 9.44 0.72 -16.48
CA ASP A 345 8.00 0.60 -16.55
C ASP A 345 7.32 1.21 -15.31
N MET A 346 6.11 1.66 -15.51
CA MET A 346 5.31 2.34 -14.49
C MET A 346 4.11 1.45 -14.14
N PRO A 347 4.17 0.68 -13.02
CA PRO A 347 3.06 -0.16 -12.60
C PRO A 347 1.85 0.65 -12.14
N SER A 348 0.65 0.13 -12.41
CA SER A 348 -0.62 0.69 -11.94
C SER A 348 -0.78 0.74 -10.42
N THR A 349 0.06 0.00 -9.72
CA THR A 349 0.04 -0.11 -8.25
C THR A 349 0.82 0.99 -7.53
N THR A 350 1.81 1.59 -8.18
CA THR A 350 2.69 2.61 -7.58
C THR A 350 1.98 3.94 -7.28
N PRO A 351 1.02 4.44 -8.09
CA PRO A 351 0.29 5.68 -7.78
C PRO A 351 -0.41 5.68 -6.42
N TYR A 352 -0.76 4.52 -5.87
CA TYR A 352 -1.29 4.39 -4.52
C TYR A 352 -0.30 4.95 -3.47
N HIS A 353 0.96 4.50 -3.48
CA HIS A 353 1.98 4.97 -2.53
C HIS A 353 2.29 6.47 -2.70
N LEU A 354 2.29 6.96 -3.93
CA LEU A 354 2.49 8.39 -4.20
C LEU A 354 1.29 9.22 -3.71
N ALA A 355 0.07 8.71 -3.84
CA ALA A 355 -1.14 9.38 -3.35
C ALA A 355 -1.18 9.43 -1.82
N THR A 356 -0.94 8.29 -1.15
CA THR A 356 -0.91 8.21 0.32
C THR A 356 0.22 9.05 0.92
N CYS A 357 1.37 9.13 0.24
CA CYS A 357 2.46 10.03 0.60
C CYS A 357 2.03 11.50 0.54
N LEU A 358 1.41 11.94 -0.56
CA LEU A 358 0.90 13.32 -0.70
C LEU A 358 -0.16 13.65 0.36
N GLU A 359 -1.09 12.73 0.63
CA GLU A 359 -2.09 12.91 1.68
C GLU A 359 -1.45 13.03 3.07
N GLY A 360 -0.40 12.25 3.35
CA GLY A 360 0.40 12.38 4.56
C GLY A 360 1.08 13.74 4.66
N LEU A 361 1.74 14.18 3.61
CA LEU A 361 2.45 15.47 3.56
C LEU A 361 1.50 16.69 3.68
N GLN A 362 0.27 16.60 3.16
CA GLN A 362 -0.74 17.65 3.29
C GLN A 362 -1.24 17.88 4.72
N ARG A 363 -1.04 16.93 5.65
CA ARG A 363 -1.34 17.10 7.08
C ARG A 363 -0.40 18.10 7.78
N LEU A 364 0.68 18.52 7.14
CA LEU A 364 1.61 19.53 7.65
C LEU A 364 1.07 20.97 7.48
N GLY A 365 0.11 21.20 6.62
CA GLY A 365 -0.54 22.50 6.36
C GLY A 365 -1.89 22.59 7.01
#